data_56e79ecb532c18c1324059add63b3abe
#
_entry.id   56e79ecb532c18c1324059add63b3abe
#
_cell.length_a   1.000
_cell.length_b   1.000
_cell.length_c   1.000
_cell.angle_alpha   90.00
_cell.angle_beta   90.00
_cell.angle_gamma   90.00
#
_symmetry.space_group_name_H-M   'P 1'
#
loop_
_entity.id
_entity.type
_entity.pdbx_description
1 polymer ?
#
loop_
_entity_poly.entity_id
_entity_poly.type
_entity_poly.pdbx_seq_one_letter_code
_entity_poly.pdbx_strand_id
1 'polypeptide(L)'
;MGNRGRLIAPGGLRDELAAVAEDEPAAGESLAEMAAQYGLRPSSARPRLVSYLVKVWQRRHFIFAYATARNVSMYTEARLGQLWQVLTPLLNSAVYYLIFGVLFKANRGISNYTAFLVTGVFIFAFTERSIVVGSTVMRANITLIRALHFPRACLPLAYVLVEFQQLLLSMVVLFAIVLGTGEPLTWYWLLLLPTLLLQATFNMGAALFMARVGAGAQDISQLIPFLLRVWRYFCGVMYSIAALPAELPVWAKNVLSFNPAAVYISLTRFAVMSSYRADAPGAKPYNAARCAIFTVKKTPSMQAYCHPDITASELWLAGVGWAVVILVAGVLYFWQAETRYGRG
;
A
#
# COMPACT_ATOMS: atom_id res chain seq x y z
N MET A 1 3.32 -19.29 -69.12
CA MET A 1 4.09 -18.04 -69.39
C MET A 1 4.80 -17.62 -68.15
N GLY A 2 6.10 -17.77 -68.22
CA GLY A 2 7.03 -17.81 -67.14
C GLY A 2 7.35 -16.46 -66.48
N ASN A 3 7.47 -16.48 -65.17
CA ASN A 3 8.15 -15.44 -64.41
C ASN A 3 9.54 -15.99 -64.01
N ARG A 4 10.55 -15.55 -64.75
CA ARG A 4 11.96 -15.90 -64.53
C ARG A 4 12.42 -15.10 -63.29
N GLY A 5 12.67 -15.76 -62.19
CA GLY A 5 13.41 -15.21 -61.06
C GLY A 5 14.77 -14.68 -61.51
N ARG A 6 15.08 -13.43 -61.26
CA ARG A 6 16.42 -12.86 -61.43
C ARG A 6 17.28 -13.49 -60.34
N LEU A 7 18.18 -14.37 -60.77
CA LEU A 7 19.33 -14.78 -59.98
C LEU A 7 20.23 -13.55 -59.78
N ILE A 8 20.32 -13.11 -58.53
CA ILE A 8 21.31 -12.08 -58.14
C ILE A 8 22.69 -12.69 -58.37
N ALA A 9 23.52 -12.02 -59.15
CA ALA A 9 24.88 -12.47 -59.48
C ALA A 9 25.72 -12.56 -58.20
N PRO A 10 26.58 -13.58 -58.02
CA PRO A 10 27.35 -13.82 -56.81
C PRO A 10 28.40 -12.74 -56.45
N GLY A 11 28.56 -11.70 -57.29
CA GLY A 11 29.43 -10.55 -57.03
C GLY A 11 28.83 -9.51 -56.07
N GLY A 12 27.51 -9.23 -56.16
CA GLY A 12 26.90 -8.18 -55.35
C GLY A 12 26.83 -8.49 -53.84
N LEU A 13 26.74 -9.76 -53.46
CA LEU A 13 26.75 -10.16 -52.06
C LEU A 13 28.14 -10.04 -51.41
N ARG A 14 29.20 -10.20 -52.23
CA ARG A 14 30.57 -10.00 -51.73
C ARG A 14 30.92 -8.54 -51.54
N ASP A 15 30.42 -7.66 -52.40
CA ASP A 15 30.64 -6.22 -52.28
C ASP A 15 29.83 -5.62 -51.12
N GLU A 16 28.60 -6.10 -50.86
CA GLU A 16 27.85 -5.72 -49.68
C GLU A 16 28.48 -6.25 -48.40
N LEU A 17 28.99 -7.48 -48.39
CA LEU A 17 29.69 -8.04 -47.23
C LEU A 17 31.07 -7.37 -47.01
N ALA A 18 31.75 -6.92 -48.07
CA ALA A 18 32.97 -6.14 -47.94
C ALA A 18 32.69 -4.74 -47.39
N ALA A 19 31.62 -4.07 -47.84
CA ALA A 19 31.21 -2.77 -47.29
C ALA A 19 30.79 -2.86 -45.80
N VAL A 20 30.21 -3.97 -45.36
CA VAL A 20 29.91 -4.23 -43.93
C VAL A 20 31.16 -4.56 -43.13
N ALA A 21 32.19 -5.17 -43.80
CA ALA A 21 33.47 -5.48 -43.14
C ALA A 21 34.40 -4.27 -42.98
N GLU A 22 34.24 -3.21 -43.83
CA GLU A 22 34.98 -1.96 -43.67
C GLU A 22 34.49 -1.09 -42.50
N ASP A 23 33.33 -1.42 -41.90
CA ASP A 23 32.78 -0.79 -40.70
C ASP A 23 33.17 -1.55 -39.42
N GLU A 24 34.15 -2.49 -39.49
CA GLU A 24 34.72 -3.08 -38.27
C GLU A 24 35.48 -1.99 -37.49
N PRO A 25 35.21 -1.84 -36.19
CA PRO A 25 35.86 -0.82 -35.38
C PRO A 25 37.36 -0.98 -35.43
N ALA A 26 38.07 0.14 -35.66
CA ALA A 26 39.52 0.17 -35.63
C ALA A 26 40.00 -0.50 -34.33
N ALA A 27 41.00 -1.39 -34.46
CA ALA A 27 41.49 -2.20 -33.33
C ALA A 27 41.96 -1.27 -32.19
N GLY A 28 41.06 -1.04 -31.20
CA GLY A 28 41.30 -0.16 -30.04
C GLY A 28 40.08 0.68 -29.59
N GLU A 29 39.10 0.92 -30.46
CA GLU A 29 37.88 1.63 -30.01
C GLU A 29 36.91 0.71 -29.28
N SER A 30 36.54 1.12 -28.06
CA SER A 30 35.53 0.37 -27.32
C SER A 30 34.15 0.56 -27.96
N LEU A 31 33.29 -0.48 -27.92
CA LEU A 31 31.89 -0.38 -28.39
C LEU A 31 31.14 0.78 -27.72
N ALA A 32 31.58 1.24 -26.55
CA ALA A 32 31.03 2.38 -25.84
C ALA A 32 31.42 3.72 -26.52
N GLU A 33 32.63 3.84 -27.04
CA GLU A 33 33.09 5.04 -27.75
C GLU A 33 32.40 5.15 -29.11
N MET A 34 32.26 4.06 -29.85
CA MET A 34 31.48 3.99 -31.06
C MET A 34 30.01 4.38 -30.85
N ALA A 35 29.36 3.84 -29.81
CA ALA A 35 28.00 4.20 -29.45
C ALA A 35 27.86 5.70 -29.13
N ALA A 36 28.89 6.31 -28.53
CA ALA A 36 28.91 7.74 -28.23
C ALA A 36 29.07 8.60 -29.50
N GLN A 37 29.88 8.19 -30.47
CA GLN A 37 30.03 8.88 -31.77
C GLN A 37 28.70 8.93 -32.55
N TYR A 38 27.93 7.83 -32.54
CA TYR A 38 26.60 7.77 -33.18
C TYR A 38 25.48 8.37 -32.30
N GLY A 39 25.80 9.04 -31.19
CA GLY A 39 24.81 9.66 -30.30
C GLY A 39 23.90 8.64 -29.59
N LEU A 40 24.27 7.36 -29.64
CA LEU A 40 23.50 6.30 -28.99
C LEU A 40 23.68 6.39 -27.49
N ARG A 41 22.59 6.55 -26.79
CA ARG A 41 22.59 6.49 -25.31
C ARG A 41 22.40 5.04 -24.89
N PRO A 42 23.20 4.55 -23.91
CA PRO A 42 22.95 3.21 -23.36
C PRO A 42 21.50 3.12 -22.92
N SER A 43 20.75 2.16 -23.44
CA SER A 43 19.35 1.91 -23.07
C SER A 43 19.18 1.63 -21.58
N SER A 44 20.29 1.36 -20.89
CA SER A 44 20.41 1.06 -19.48
C SER A 44 20.81 2.25 -18.62
N ALA A 45 20.95 3.48 -19.19
CA ALA A 45 21.27 4.65 -18.39
C ALA A 45 20.10 4.98 -17.45
N ARG A 46 20.41 5.12 -16.15
CA ARG A 46 19.40 5.51 -15.16
C ARG A 46 18.88 6.92 -15.52
N PRO A 47 17.58 7.11 -15.73
CA PRO A 47 17.03 8.45 -15.96
C PRO A 47 17.21 9.32 -14.72
N ARG A 48 17.35 10.64 -14.90
CA ARG A 48 17.33 11.59 -13.78
C ARG A 48 16.00 11.46 -13.03
N LEU A 49 16.04 11.50 -11.68
CA LEU A 49 14.88 11.27 -10.82
C LEU A 49 13.66 12.13 -11.22
N VAL A 50 13.87 13.44 -11.44
CA VAL A 50 12.79 14.35 -11.84
C VAL A 50 12.18 13.95 -13.16
N SER A 51 13.01 13.65 -14.17
CA SER A 51 12.54 13.18 -15.48
C SER A 51 11.79 11.86 -15.38
N TYR A 52 12.21 10.97 -14.47
CA TYR A 52 11.54 9.72 -14.20
C TYR A 52 10.13 9.94 -13.61
N LEU A 53 10.02 10.79 -12.59
CA LEU A 53 8.74 11.13 -11.97
C LEU A 53 7.77 11.80 -12.95
N VAL A 54 8.29 12.72 -13.78
CA VAL A 54 7.47 13.34 -14.85
C VAL A 54 6.95 12.28 -15.82
N LYS A 55 7.78 11.33 -16.26
CA LYS A 55 7.34 10.23 -17.12
C LYS A 55 6.28 9.34 -16.46
N VAL A 56 6.42 9.03 -15.18
CA VAL A 56 5.40 8.29 -14.41
C VAL A 56 4.09 9.07 -14.39
N TRP A 57 4.15 10.38 -14.10
CA TRP A 57 2.97 11.24 -14.09
C TRP A 57 2.28 11.35 -15.46
N GLN A 58 3.04 11.45 -16.54
CA GLN A 58 2.49 11.43 -17.90
C GLN A 58 1.72 10.14 -18.20
N ARG A 59 2.08 9.04 -17.56
CA ARG A 59 1.41 7.74 -17.69
C ARG A 59 0.26 7.52 -16.70
N ARG A 60 -0.22 8.55 -15.98
CA ARG A 60 -1.32 8.42 -15.01
C ARG A 60 -2.60 7.81 -15.58
N HIS A 61 -2.94 8.12 -16.83
CA HIS A 61 -4.10 7.53 -17.51
C HIS A 61 -3.94 6.03 -17.76
N PHE A 62 -2.72 5.60 -18.12
CA PHE A 62 -2.39 4.17 -18.20
C PHE A 62 -2.52 3.49 -16.84
N ILE A 63 -1.98 4.09 -15.77
CA ILE A 63 -2.06 3.55 -14.41
C ILE A 63 -3.53 3.35 -14.02
N PHE A 64 -4.37 4.35 -14.24
CA PHE A 64 -5.80 4.28 -13.90
C PHE A 64 -6.54 3.23 -14.75
N ALA A 65 -6.36 3.26 -16.07
CA ALA A 65 -7.01 2.32 -16.99
C ALA A 65 -6.61 0.87 -16.70
N TYR A 66 -5.30 0.63 -16.48
CA TYR A 66 -4.79 -0.69 -16.13
C TYR A 66 -5.36 -1.18 -14.78
N ALA A 67 -5.39 -0.31 -13.77
CA ALA A 67 -5.96 -0.64 -12.47
C ALA A 67 -7.44 -1.02 -12.57
N THR A 68 -8.24 -0.24 -13.26
CA THR A 68 -9.67 -0.49 -13.43
C THR A 68 -9.93 -1.78 -14.22
N ALA A 69 -9.23 -1.98 -15.34
CA ALA A 69 -9.34 -3.21 -16.11
C ALA A 69 -8.95 -4.45 -15.30
N ARG A 70 -7.86 -4.33 -14.53
CA ARG A 70 -7.39 -5.41 -13.66
C ARG A 70 -8.39 -5.73 -12.54
N ASN A 71 -8.94 -4.69 -11.90
CA ASN A 71 -9.94 -4.87 -10.84
C ASN A 71 -11.19 -5.61 -11.35
N VAL A 72 -11.66 -5.27 -12.54
CA VAL A 72 -12.79 -5.97 -13.17
C VAL A 72 -12.42 -7.41 -13.50
N SER A 73 -11.25 -7.64 -14.13
CA SER A 73 -10.84 -8.97 -14.61
C SER A 73 -10.64 -10.00 -13.48
N MET A 74 -10.25 -9.53 -12.28
CA MET A 74 -9.99 -10.43 -11.14
C MET A 74 -11.23 -11.22 -10.67
N TYR A 75 -12.42 -10.73 -10.97
CA TYR A 75 -13.67 -11.28 -10.44
C TYR A 75 -14.67 -11.71 -11.53
N THR A 76 -14.31 -11.63 -12.80
CA THR A 76 -15.20 -11.98 -13.93
C THR A 76 -15.57 -13.46 -13.97
N GLU A 77 -14.68 -14.34 -13.50
CA GLU A 77 -14.92 -15.79 -13.50
C GLU A 77 -15.66 -16.28 -12.26
N ALA A 78 -15.74 -15.48 -11.20
CA ALA A 78 -16.38 -15.87 -9.96
C ALA A 78 -17.90 -15.58 -9.99
N ARG A 79 -18.74 -16.56 -9.59
CA ARG A 79 -20.21 -16.40 -9.55
C ARG A 79 -20.67 -15.21 -8.69
N LEU A 80 -20.00 -14.93 -7.59
CA LEU A 80 -20.27 -13.78 -6.72
C LEU A 80 -19.54 -12.51 -7.18
N GLY A 81 -18.67 -12.61 -8.21
CA GLY A 81 -17.98 -11.47 -8.78
C GLY A 81 -17.27 -10.60 -7.73
N GLN A 82 -17.48 -9.32 -7.83
CA GLN A 82 -16.85 -8.32 -6.95
C GLN A 82 -17.32 -8.39 -5.48
N LEU A 83 -18.40 -9.10 -5.17
CA LEU A 83 -18.86 -9.25 -3.78
C LEU A 83 -17.80 -9.91 -2.87
N TRP A 84 -16.94 -10.75 -3.42
CA TRP A 84 -15.83 -11.36 -2.68
C TRP A 84 -14.86 -10.33 -2.08
N GLN A 85 -14.72 -9.16 -2.70
CA GLN A 85 -13.85 -8.08 -2.19
C GLN A 85 -14.31 -7.59 -0.81
N VAL A 86 -15.62 -7.60 -0.58
CA VAL A 86 -16.24 -7.16 0.67
C VAL A 86 -16.47 -8.35 1.61
N LEU A 87 -16.89 -9.47 1.07
CA LEU A 87 -17.24 -10.66 1.86
C LEU A 87 -16.02 -11.20 2.64
N THR A 88 -14.83 -11.22 2.02
CA THR A 88 -13.62 -11.71 2.69
C THR A 88 -13.26 -10.90 3.95
N PRO A 89 -13.14 -9.55 3.94
CA PRO A 89 -12.87 -8.81 5.15
C PRO A 89 -14.03 -8.84 6.15
N LEU A 90 -15.28 -9.01 5.70
CA LEU A 90 -16.42 -9.21 6.60
C LEU A 90 -16.34 -10.54 7.34
N LEU A 91 -16.05 -11.63 6.64
CA LEU A 91 -15.87 -12.95 7.26
C LEU A 91 -14.72 -12.93 8.27
N ASN A 92 -13.60 -12.30 7.92
CA ASN A 92 -12.49 -12.11 8.85
C ASN A 92 -12.94 -11.30 10.09
N SER A 93 -13.71 -10.22 9.87
CA SER A 93 -14.24 -9.41 10.99
C SER A 93 -15.17 -10.22 11.87
N ALA A 94 -16.03 -11.07 11.27
CA ALA A 94 -16.93 -11.95 12.04
C ALA A 94 -16.14 -12.95 12.89
N VAL A 95 -15.11 -13.59 12.36
CA VAL A 95 -14.23 -14.50 13.11
C VAL A 95 -13.53 -13.76 14.25
N TYR A 96 -12.97 -12.57 13.98
CA TYR A 96 -12.32 -11.79 15.02
C TYR A 96 -13.32 -11.29 16.08
N TYR A 97 -14.54 -10.96 15.71
CA TYR A 97 -15.61 -10.60 16.65
C TYR A 97 -15.96 -11.77 17.58
N LEU A 98 -16.08 -12.98 17.04
CA LEU A 98 -16.34 -14.18 17.86
C LEU A 98 -15.20 -14.45 18.83
N ILE A 99 -13.95 -14.39 18.35
CA ILE A 99 -12.79 -14.70 19.19
C ILE A 99 -12.58 -13.58 20.24
N PHE A 100 -12.40 -12.34 19.81
CA PHE A 100 -12.01 -11.24 20.69
C PHE A 100 -13.20 -10.58 21.37
N GLY A 101 -14.34 -10.46 20.71
CA GLY A 101 -15.55 -9.85 21.26
C GLY A 101 -16.28 -10.78 22.24
N VAL A 102 -16.52 -12.03 21.83
CA VAL A 102 -17.34 -12.97 22.62
C VAL A 102 -16.48 -13.81 23.56
N LEU A 103 -15.45 -14.50 23.06
CA LEU A 103 -14.64 -15.43 23.84
C LEU A 103 -13.72 -14.70 24.82
N PHE A 104 -12.89 -13.77 24.34
CA PHE A 104 -11.94 -13.02 25.19
C PHE A 104 -12.54 -11.79 25.86
N LYS A 105 -13.77 -11.40 25.51
CA LYS A 105 -14.44 -10.20 26.05
C LYS A 105 -13.57 -8.93 25.94
N ALA A 106 -12.78 -8.82 24.88
CA ALA A 106 -11.94 -7.66 24.59
C ALA A 106 -12.75 -6.39 24.24
N ASN A 107 -14.07 -6.53 24.14
CA ASN A 107 -15.02 -5.44 23.94
C ASN A 107 -15.24 -4.58 25.21
N ARG A 108 -14.67 -4.98 26.36
CA ARG A 108 -14.83 -4.21 27.60
C ARG A 108 -14.25 -2.81 27.44
N GLY A 109 -15.13 -1.80 27.62
CA GLY A 109 -14.77 -0.39 27.53
C GLY A 109 -14.79 0.24 26.13
N ILE A 110 -15.09 -0.51 25.09
CA ILE A 110 -15.33 0.03 23.75
C ILE A 110 -16.85 0.08 23.54
N SER A 111 -17.40 1.27 23.39
CA SER A 111 -18.85 1.48 23.31
C SER A 111 -19.49 0.77 22.12
N ASN A 112 -18.79 0.73 20.97
CA ASN A 112 -19.26 0.12 19.72
C ASN A 112 -18.13 -0.77 19.16
N TYR A 113 -17.98 -1.96 19.74
CA TYR A 113 -16.90 -2.87 19.36
C TYR A 113 -17.01 -3.37 17.92
N THR A 114 -18.23 -3.51 17.40
CA THR A 114 -18.43 -3.94 16.01
C THR A 114 -17.87 -2.92 15.01
N ALA A 115 -18.24 -1.64 15.16
CA ALA A 115 -17.72 -0.56 14.33
C ALA A 115 -16.19 -0.42 14.48
N PHE A 116 -15.70 -0.52 15.73
CA PHE A 116 -14.26 -0.49 16.04
C PHE A 116 -13.48 -1.56 15.30
N LEU A 117 -13.94 -2.81 15.36
CA LEU A 117 -13.27 -3.97 14.78
C LEU A 117 -13.30 -3.93 13.25
N VAL A 118 -14.49 -3.70 12.67
CA VAL A 118 -14.66 -3.70 11.21
C VAL A 118 -13.84 -2.58 10.57
N THR A 119 -13.84 -1.38 11.16
CA THR A 119 -12.99 -0.27 10.71
C THR A 119 -11.52 -0.67 10.72
N GLY A 120 -11.03 -1.25 11.82
CA GLY A 120 -9.63 -1.68 11.92
C GLY A 120 -9.26 -2.73 10.88
N VAL A 121 -10.12 -3.74 10.67
CA VAL A 121 -9.87 -4.83 9.72
C VAL A 121 -9.83 -4.31 8.27
N PHE A 122 -10.75 -3.44 7.88
CA PHE A 122 -10.83 -2.93 6.50
C PHE A 122 -9.64 -2.02 6.16
N ILE A 123 -9.32 -1.11 7.08
CA ILE A 123 -8.19 -0.18 6.91
C ILE A 123 -6.86 -0.93 6.90
N PHE A 124 -6.66 -1.90 7.79
CA PHE A 124 -5.46 -2.72 7.80
C PHE A 124 -5.35 -3.59 6.54
N ALA A 125 -6.46 -4.18 6.08
CA ALA A 125 -6.47 -5.04 4.89
C ALA A 125 -6.00 -4.30 3.63
N PHE A 126 -6.29 -3.01 3.49
CA PHE A 126 -5.78 -2.19 2.38
C PHE A 126 -4.25 -2.09 2.40
N THR A 127 -3.66 -1.80 3.56
CA THR A 127 -2.18 -1.74 3.71
C THR A 127 -1.55 -3.12 3.50
N GLU A 128 -2.11 -4.16 4.10
CA GLU A 128 -1.62 -5.54 3.96
C GLU A 128 -1.58 -5.98 2.50
N ARG A 129 -2.69 -5.83 1.77
CA ARG A 129 -2.78 -6.20 0.36
C ARG A 129 -1.85 -5.39 -0.52
N SER A 130 -1.75 -4.07 -0.30
CA SER A 130 -0.83 -3.19 -1.04
C SER A 130 0.63 -3.63 -0.90
N ILE A 131 1.06 -4.02 0.29
CA ILE A 131 2.42 -4.49 0.57
C ILE A 131 2.68 -5.87 -0.07
N VAL A 132 1.73 -6.82 0.09
CA VAL A 132 1.84 -8.17 -0.49
C VAL A 132 1.94 -8.10 -2.01
N VAL A 133 1.02 -7.38 -2.65
CA VAL A 133 1.00 -7.22 -4.10
C VAL A 133 2.24 -6.48 -4.58
N GLY A 134 2.66 -5.42 -3.87
CA GLY A 134 3.91 -4.72 -4.14
C GLY A 134 5.08 -5.69 -4.25
N SER A 135 5.20 -6.63 -3.31
CA SER A 135 6.33 -7.59 -3.29
C SER A 135 6.38 -8.57 -4.46
N THR A 136 5.25 -8.84 -5.11
CA THR A 136 5.13 -9.84 -6.18
C THR A 136 4.98 -9.22 -7.57
N VAL A 137 4.57 -7.95 -7.66
CA VAL A 137 4.13 -7.30 -8.91
C VAL A 137 5.16 -7.32 -10.02
N MET A 138 6.45 -7.14 -9.73
CA MET A 138 7.51 -7.11 -10.74
C MET A 138 7.68 -8.48 -11.41
N ARG A 139 7.61 -9.56 -10.65
CA ARG A 139 7.73 -10.93 -11.16
C ARG A 139 6.48 -11.39 -11.88
N ALA A 140 5.32 -11.09 -11.32
CA ALA A 140 4.05 -11.45 -11.92
C ALA A 140 3.80 -10.80 -13.29
N ASN A 141 4.49 -9.68 -13.59
CA ASN A 141 4.32 -8.94 -14.84
C ASN A 141 5.59 -8.85 -15.68
N ILE A 142 6.52 -9.83 -15.55
CA ILE A 142 7.81 -9.78 -16.25
C ILE A 142 7.65 -9.76 -17.78
N THR A 143 6.67 -10.47 -18.33
CA THR A 143 6.36 -10.46 -19.76
C THR A 143 5.91 -9.08 -20.23
N LEU A 144 5.06 -8.41 -19.47
CA LEU A 144 4.60 -7.05 -19.75
C LEU A 144 5.75 -6.04 -19.69
N ILE A 145 6.64 -6.18 -18.71
CA ILE A 145 7.82 -5.33 -18.52
C ILE A 145 8.79 -5.47 -19.70
N ARG A 146 8.91 -6.66 -20.27
CA ARG A 146 9.78 -6.93 -21.43
C ARG A 146 9.15 -6.49 -22.75
N ALA A 147 7.83 -6.60 -22.86
CA ALA A 147 7.11 -6.26 -24.09
C ALA A 147 6.91 -4.75 -24.29
N LEU A 148 6.79 -3.97 -23.22
CA LEU A 148 6.42 -2.56 -23.29
C LEU A 148 7.47 -1.67 -22.63
N HIS A 149 7.81 -0.56 -23.30
CA HIS A 149 8.72 0.46 -22.79
C HIS A 149 7.96 1.53 -22.00
N PHE A 150 7.87 1.36 -20.67
CA PHE A 150 7.27 2.34 -19.76
C PHE A 150 8.02 2.38 -18.43
N PRO A 151 7.89 3.46 -17.63
CA PRO A 151 8.46 3.51 -16.29
C PRO A 151 7.89 2.40 -15.41
N ARG A 152 8.74 1.54 -14.89
CA ARG A 152 8.31 0.32 -14.19
C ARG A 152 7.56 0.58 -12.90
N ALA A 153 7.73 1.77 -12.29
CA ALA A 153 6.95 2.21 -11.15
C ALA A 153 5.44 2.28 -11.43
N CYS A 154 5.02 2.40 -12.70
CA CYS A 154 3.60 2.42 -13.05
C CYS A 154 2.87 1.14 -12.60
N LEU A 155 3.55 -0.01 -12.56
CA LEU A 155 2.93 -1.27 -12.15
C LEU A 155 2.61 -1.31 -10.64
N PRO A 156 3.57 -1.14 -9.71
CA PRO A 156 3.24 -1.09 -8.28
C PRO A 156 2.17 -0.04 -7.97
N LEU A 157 2.25 1.15 -8.57
CA LEU A 157 1.26 2.21 -8.37
C LEU A 157 -0.13 1.81 -8.87
N ALA A 158 -0.22 1.17 -10.04
CA ALA A 158 -1.50 0.68 -10.56
C ALA A 158 -2.12 -0.38 -9.65
N TYR A 159 -1.33 -1.30 -9.11
CA TYR A 159 -1.84 -2.32 -8.20
C TYR A 159 -2.29 -1.74 -6.85
N VAL A 160 -1.60 -0.73 -6.30
CA VAL A 160 -2.11 -0.02 -5.11
C VAL A 160 -3.43 0.68 -5.42
N LEU A 161 -3.59 1.21 -6.63
CA LEU A 161 -4.85 1.82 -7.07
C LEU A 161 -5.98 0.77 -7.19
N VAL A 162 -5.68 -0.48 -7.60
CA VAL A 162 -6.64 -1.59 -7.55
C VAL A 162 -7.11 -1.80 -6.10
N GLU A 163 -6.19 -1.92 -5.16
CA GLU A 163 -6.52 -2.14 -3.75
C GLU A 163 -7.29 -0.94 -3.15
N PHE A 164 -6.99 0.28 -3.60
CA PHE A 164 -7.73 1.47 -3.20
C PHE A 164 -9.17 1.45 -3.74
N GLN A 165 -9.40 1.06 -5.00
CA GLN A 165 -10.74 0.89 -5.56
C GLN A 165 -11.54 -0.16 -4.79
N GLN A 166 -10.91 -1.27 -4.39
CA GLN A 166 -11.53 -2.31 -3.57
C GLN A 166 -11.87 -1.80 -2.16
N LEU A 167 -10.99 -0.97 -1.57
CA LEU A 167 -11.28 -0.32 -0.30
C LEU A 167 -12.50 0.59 -0.41
N LEU A 168 -12.61 1.42 -1.46
CA LEU A 168 -13.77 2.30 -1.64
C LEU A 168 -15.09 1.52 -1.71
N LEU A 169 -15.10 0.37 -2.39
CA LEU A 169 -16.27 -0.51 -2.39
C LEU A 169 -16.55 -1.05 -0.98
N SER A 170 -15.53 -1.45 -0.25
CA SER A 170 -15.65 -1.93 1.12
C SER A 170 -16.11 -0.83 2.09
N MET A 171 -15.78 0.45 1.83
CA MET A 171 -16.25 1.58 2.63
C MET A 171 -17.77 1.72 2.62
N VAL A 172 -18.45 1.39 1.51
CA VAL A 172 -19.92 1.41 1.45
C VAL A 172 -20.52 0.48 2.50
N VAL A 173 -19.96 -0.72 2.63
CA VAL A 173 -20.40 -1.71 3.63
C VAL A 173 -19.99 -1.30 5.03
N LEU A 174 -18.77 -0.75 5.19
CA LEU A 174 -18.35 -0.18 6.47
C LEU A 174 -19.33 0.88 6.97
N PHE A 175 -19.74 1.81 6.10
CA PHE A 175 -20.70 2.85 6.44
C PHE A 175 -22.06 2.27 6.84
N ALA A 176 -22.55 1.28 6.12
CA ALA A 176 -23.78 0.59 6.47
C ALA A 176 -23.71 -0.05 7.87
N ILE A 177 -22.58 -0.69 8.21
CA ILE A 177 -22.37 -1.30 9.52
C ILE A 177 -22.25 -0.24 10.61
N VAL A 178 -21.46 0.80 10.41
CA VAL A 178 -21.24 1.86 11.40
C VAL A 178 -22.54 2.61 11.71
N LEU A 179 -23.31 2.96 10.69
CA LEU A 179 -24.64 3.59 10.86
C LEU A 179 -25.65 2.63 11.50
N GLY A 180 -25.66 1.37 11.08
CA GLY A 180 -26.54 0.33 11.65
C GLY A 180 -26.23 0.00 13.11
N THR A 181 -25.02 0.25 13.57
CA THR A 181 -24.61 0.09 14.98
C THR A 181 -24.85 1.34 15.83
N GLY A 182 -25.46 2.40 15.26
CA GLY A 182 -25.92 3.58 16.00
C GLY A 182 -24.92 4.74 16.08
N GLU A 183 -23.84 4.73 15.28
CA GLU A 183 -22.95 5.88 15.20
C GLU A 183 -23.58 7.00 14.37
N PRO A 184 -23.61 8.25 14.88
CA PRO A 184 -24.23 9.36 14.15
C PRO A 184 -23.38 9.79 12.95
N LEU A 185 -24.05 10.13 11.84
CA LEU A 185 -23.40 10.79 10.71
C LEU A 185 -23.05 12.23 11.09
N THR A 186 -21.76 12.57 11.09
CA THR A 186 -21.24 13.88 11.48
C THR A 186 -20.30 14.45 10.43
N TRP A 187 -20.06 15.77 10.47
CA TRP A 187 -19.09 16.43 9.59
C TRP A 187 -17.69 15.85 9.64
N TYR A 188 -17.33 15.19 10.73
CA TYR A 188 -16.03 14.50 10.87
C TYR A 188 -15.83 13.37 9.86
N TRP A 189 -16.89 12.82 9.28
CA TRP A 189 -16.78 11.82 8.22
C TRP A 189 -16.06 12.36 6.97
N LEU A 190 -16.05 13.68 6.75
CA LEU A 190 -15.26 14.31 5.69
C LEU A 190 -13.75 14.10 5.90
N LEU A 191 -13.29 13.90 7.13
CA LEU A 191 -11.89 13.59 7.43
C LEU A 191 -11.46 12.20 6.94
N LEU A 192 -12.41 11.34 6.58
CA LEU A 192 -12.07 10.08 5.91
C LEU A 192 -11.33 10.29 4.60
N LEU A 193 -11.75 11.28 3.81
CA LEU A 193 -11.13 11.54 2.50
C LEU A 193 -9.62 11.81 2.63
N PRO A 194 -9.16 12.81 3.41
CA PRO A 194 -7.73 13.04 3.59
C PRO A 194 -7.02 11.86 4.28
N THR A 195 -7.67 11.17 5.22
CA THR A 195 -7.09 9.98 5.88
C THR A 195 -6.80 8.87 4.87
N LEU A 196 -7.77 8.54 4.01
CA LEU A 196 -7.61 7.50 2.99
C LEU A 196 -6.58 7.89 1.93
N LEU A 197 -6.49 9.17 1.56
CA LEU A 197 -5.47 9.68 0.63
C LEU A 197 -4.06 9.59 1.24
N LEU A 198 -3.89 9.93 2.51
CA LEU A 198 -2.62 9.78 3.22
C LEU A 198 -2.21 8.31 3.32
N GLN A 199 -3.15 7.43 3.66
CA GLN A 199 -2.90 5.99 3.70
C GLN A 199 -2.56 5.43 2.31
N ALA A 200 -3.25 5.87 1.24
CA ALA A 200 -2.93 5.47 -0.13
C ALA A 200 -1.52 5.93 -0.52
N THR A 201 -1.13 7.15 -0.14
CA THR A 201 0.22 7.68 -0.36
C THR A 201 1.28 6.85 0.36
N PHE A 202 1.04 6.49 1.63
CA PHE A 202 1.89 5.57 2.39
C PHE A 202 2.00 4.22 1.68
N ASN A 203 0.87 3.64 1.28
CA ASN A 203 0.81 2.33 0.61
C ASN A 203 1.53 2.34 -0.76
N MET A 204 1.48 3.45 -1.51
CA MET A 204 2.23 3.62 -2.75
C MET A 204 3.75 3.55 -2.49
N GLY A 205 4.22 4.25 -1.46
CA GLY A 205 5.63 4.18 -1.06
C GLY A 205 6.04 2.79 -0.58
N ALA A 206 5.22 2.16 0.26
CA ALA A 206 5.45 0.81 0.78
C ALA A 206 5.47 -0.24 -0.35
N ALA A 207 4.55 -0.14 -1.31
CA ALA A 207 4.50 -1.05 -2.46
C ALA A 207 5.72 -0.88 -3.38
N LEU A 208 6.17 0.35 -3.64
CA LEU A 208 7.40 0.61 -4.40
C LEU A 208 8.62 0.03 -3.68
N PHE A 209 8.73 0.24 -2.37
CA PHE A 209 9.81 -0.32 -1.57
C PHE A 209 9.81 -1.86 -1.66
N MET A 210 8.66 -2.49 -1.44
CA MET A 210 8.51 -3.94 -1.49
C MET A 210 8.67 -4.51 -2.90
N ALA A 211 8.33 -3.76 -3.95
CA ALA A 211 8.54 -4.19 -5.33
C ALA A 211 10.03 -4.40 -5.64
N ARG A 212 10.91 -3.57 -5.10
CA ARG A 212 12.36 -3.79 -5.22
C ARG A 212 12.83 -4.98 -4.39
N VAL A 213 12.39 -5.08 -3.14
CA VAL A 213 12.75 -6.19 -2.24
C VAL A 213 12.31 -7.52 -2.86
N GLY A 214 11.06 -7.62 -3.28
CA GLY A 214 10.50 -8.82 -3.88
C GLY A 214 11.12 -9.17 -5.24
N ALA A 215 11.54 -8.20 -6.04
CA ALA A 215 12.25 -8.46 -7.29
C ALA A 215 13.65 -9.08 -7.04
N GLY A 216 14.30 -8.73 -5.93
CA GLY A 216 15.64 -9.24 -5.58
C GLY A 216 15.64 -10.62 -4.93
N ALA A 217 14.63 -10.93 -4.11
CA ALA A 217 14.60 -12.18 -3.34
C ALA A 217 13.18 -12.76 -3.28
N GLN A 218 13.01 -13.96 -3.84
CA GLN A 218 11.71 -14.64 -3.91
C GLN A 218 11.19 -15.06 -2.54
N ASP A 219 12.10 -15.56 -1.71
CA ASP A 219 11.77 -16.08 -0.39
C ASP A 219 11.20 -15.00 0.52
N ILE A 220 11.70 -13.75 0.40
CA ILE A 220 11.17 -12.61 1.16
C ILE A 220 9.70 -12.38 0.81
N SER A 221 9.32 -12.48 -0.47
CA SER A 221 7.91 -12.31 -0.88
C SER A 221 6.97 -13.34 -0.25
N GLN A 222 7.48 -14.53 0.08
CA GLN A 222 6.71 -15.57 0.78
C GLN A 222 6.61 -15.30 2.29
N LEU A 223 7.61 -14.65 2.89
CA LEU A 223 7.60 -14.30 4.32
C LEU A 223 6.71 -13.09 4.62
N ILE A 224 6.52 -12.18 3.66
CA ILE A 224 5.74 -10.93 3.85
C ILE A 224 4.32 -11.20 4.37
N PRO A 225 3.51 -12.12 3.82
CA PRO A 225 2.16 -12.39 4.34
C PRO A 225 2.17 -12.85 5.81
N PHE A 226 3.17 -13.63 6.22
CA PHE A 226 3.33 -14.05 7.60
C PHE A 226 3.66 -12.86 8.51
N LEU A 227 4.64 -12.03 8.14
CA LEU A 227 5.03 -10.85 8.90
C LEU A 227 3.87 -9.85 9.05
N LEU A 228 3.09 -9.64 7.99
CA LEU A 228 1.92 -8.76 8.03
C LEU A 228 0.80 -9.31 8.91
N ARG A 229 0.63 -10.64 8.97
CA ARG A 229 -0.31 -11.28 9.90
C ARG A 229 0.10 -11.03 11.35
N VAL A 230 1.39 -11.15 11.67
CA VAL A 230 1.93 -10.81 12.99
C VAL A 230 1.77 -9.32 13.27
N TRP A 231 2.11 -8.45 12.30
CA TRP A 231 2.00 -7.00 12.44
C TRP A 231 0.59 -6.53 12.75
N ARG A 232 -0.45 -7.20 12.21
CA ARG A 232 -1.86 -6.91 12.49
C ARG A 232 -2.19 -6.92 13.97
N TYR A 233 -1.59 -7.83 14.74
CA TYR A 233 -1.79 -7.89 16.19
C TYR A 233 -1.17 -6.73 16.95
N PHE A 234 -0.16 -6.06 16.38
CA PHE A 234 0.49 -4.91 16.99
C PHE A 234 -0.12 -3.56 16.58
N CYS A 235 -1.10 -3.54 15.68
CA CYS A 235 -1.71 -2.31 15.16
C CYS A 235 -3.01 -1.89 15.88
N GLY A 236 -3.39 -2.57 16.96
CA GLY A 236 -4.64 -2.25 17.66
C GLY A 236 -5.91 -2.46 16.83
N VAL A 237 -5.88 -3.41 15.87
CA VAL A 237 -7.04 -3.76 15.04
C VAL A 237 -8.16 -4.34 15.89
N MET A 238 -7.81 -5.24 16.83
CA MET A 238 -8.75 -6.06 17.60
C MET A 238 -8.96 -5.55 19.02
N TYR A 239 -8.08 -4.70 19.52
CA TYR A 239 -8.10 -4.14 20.87
C TYR A 239 -7.69 -2.67 20.84
N SER A 240 -8.09 -1.93 21.86
CA SER A 240 -7.63 -0.55 22.02
C SER A 240 -6.22 -0.53 22.61
N ILE A 241 -5.28 0.13 21.93
CA ILE A 241 -3.91 0.32 22.44
C ILE A 241 -3.93 1.09 23.77
N ALA A 242 -4.88 1.99 23.91
CA ALA A 242 -5.09 2.74 25.15
C ALA A 242 -5.51 1.83 26.33
N ALA A 243 -6.16 0.68 26.05
CA ALA A 243 -6.60 -0.28 27.06
C ALA A 243 -5.50 -1.29 27.47
N LEU A 244 -4.28 -1.15 26.97
CA LEU A 244 -3.17 -2.01 27.37
C LEU A 244 -2.80 -1.80 28.84
N PRO A 245 -2.35 -2.87 29.55
CA PRO A 245 -2.02 -2.81 30.98
C PRO A 245 -1.06 -1.66 31.32
N ALA A 246 -1.28 -1.05 32.49
CA ALA A 246 -0.46 0.07 32.99
C ALA A 246 1.01 -0.33 33.20
N GLU A 247 1.26 -1.61 33.43
CA GLU A 247 2.60 -2.20 33.63
C GLU A 247 3.48 -2.14 32.38
N LEU A 248 2.88 -2.01 31.19
CA LEU A 248 3.66 -1.83 29.97
C LEU A 248 4.38 -0.49 29.97
N PRO A 249 5.68 -0.46 29.67
CA PRO A 249 6.46 0.77 29.66
C PRO A 249 5.91 1.77 28.62
N VAL A 250 5.94 3.05 28.96
CA VAL A 250 5.39 4.14 28.11
C VAL A 250 5.98 4.11 26.68
N TRP A 251 7.27 3.82 26.54
CA TRP A 251 7.90 3.71 25.23
C TRP A 251 7.25 2.63 24.34
N ALA A 252 6.88 1.48 24.92
CA ALA A 252 6.24 0.39 24.17
C ALA A 252 4.85 0.80 23.68
N LYS A 253 4.06 1.49 24.51
CA LYS A 253 2.76 2.04 24.12
C LYS A 253 2.90 3.08 23.02
N ASN A 254 3.90 3.97 23.11
CA ASN A 254 4.17 4.95 22.08
C ASN A 254 4.57 4.30 20.74
N VAL A 255 5.45 3.31 20.75
CA VAL A 255 5.82 2.54 19.56
C VAL A 255 4.59 1.89 18.90
N LEU A 256 3.70 1.29 19.68
CA LEU A 256 2.47 0.69 19.16
C LEU A 256 1.52 1.75 18.59
N SER A 257 1.36 2.89 19.26
CA SER A 257 0.44 3.96 18.86
C SER A 257 0.91 4.74 17.64
N PHE A 258 2.21 4.99 17.52
CA PHE A 258 2.82 5.66 16.36
C PHE A 258 3.18 4.70 15.21
N ASN A 259 2.86 3.42 15.33
CA ASN A 259 2.94 2.47 14.23
C ASN A 259 2.08 2.97 13.04
N PRO A 260 2.60 2.99 11.79
CA PRO A 260 1.89 3.60 10.67
C PRO A 260 0.48 3.03 10.46
N ALA A 261 0.30 1.71 10.56
CA ALA A 261 -1.04 1.13 10.41
C ALA A 261 -1.98 1.53 11.56
N ALA A 262 -1.48 1.58 12.80
CA ALA A 262 -2.25 2.02 13.95
C ALA A 262 -2.70 3.48 13.83
N VAL A 263 -1.82 4.36 13.29
CA VAL A 263 -2.13 5.78 13.04
C VAL A 263 -3.30 5.92 12.06
N TYR A 264 -3.26 5.25 10.90
CA TYR A 264 -4.36 5.35 9.91
C TYR A 264 -5.66 4.72 10.41
N ILE A 265 -5.58 3.63 11.16
CA ILE A 265 -6.75 3.03 11.82
C ILE A 265 -7.35 4.00 12.83
N SER A 266 -6.53 4.65 13.66
CA SER A 266 -6.97 5.60 14.68
C SER A 266 -7.56 6.87 14.05
N LEU A 267 -6.96 7.41 12.98
CA LEU A 267 -7.51 8.54 12.22
C LEU A 267 -8.87 8.19 11.61
N THR A 268 -9.02 6.99 11.07
CA THR A 268 -10.31 6.54 10.51
C THR A 268 -11.36 6.38 11.61
N ARG A 269 -11.01 5.79 12.76
CA ARG A 269 -11.90 5.68 13.93
C ARG A 269 -12.28 7.05 14.45
N PHE A 270 -11.34 7.99 14.51
CA PHE A 270 -11.63 9.37 14.89
C PHE A 270 -12.66 10.03 13.96
N ALA A 271 -12.58 9.75 12.67
CA ALA A 271 -13.54 10.29 11.69
C ALA A 271 -14.94 9.68 11.85
N VAL A 272 -15.07 8.35 12.03
CA VAL A 272 -16.37 7.66 11.96
C VAL A 272 -17.01 7.38 13.31
N MET A 273 -16.23 7.28 14.40
CA MET A 273 -16.75 6.88 15.73
C MET A 273 -16.82 8.06 16.68
N SER A 274 -18.00 8.28 17.24
CA SER A 274 -18.23 9.35 18.22
C SER A 274 -17.45 9.15 19.53
N SER A 275 -17.24 7.91 19.92
CA SER A 275 -16.49 7.54 21.12
C SER A 275 -14.99 7.92 21.09
N TYR A 276 -14.45 8.18 19.90
CA TYR A 276 -13.06 8.64 19.71
C TYR A 276 -12.93 10.17 19.75
N ARG A 277 -14.03 10.91 19.93
CA ARG A 277 -14.08 12.38 19.97
C ARG A 277 -14.55 12.86 21.33
N ALA A 278 -13.87 13.85 21.87
CA ALA A 278 -14.22 14.44 23.17
C ALA A 278 -15.50 15.32 23.13
N ASP A 279 -15.85 15.81 21.94
CA ASP A 279 -16.86 16.84 21.67
C ASP A 279 -18.18 16.29 21.10
N ALA A 280 -18.32 14.99 20.93
CA ALA A 280 -19.56 14.42 20.40
C ALA A 280 -20.66 14.40 21.46
N PRO A 281 -21.89 14.87 21.17
CA PRO A 281 -23.03 14.82 22.10
C PRO A 281 -23.33 13.36 22.45
N GLY A 282 -23.27 13.04 23.75
CA GLY A 282 -23.46 11.68 24.28
C GLY A 282 -22.21 10.78 24.24
N ALA A 283 -21.10 11.21 23.68
CA ALA A 283 -19.82 10.58 23.86
C ALA A 283 -19.46 10.69 25.35
N LYS A 284 -19.27 9.55 26.02
CA LYS A 284 -18.59 9.57 27.30
C LYS A 284 -17.13 9.90 26.98
N PRO A 285 -16.69 11.15 27.23
CA PRO A 285 -15.38 11.56 26.75
C PRO A 285 -14.35 10.63 27.38
N TYR A 286 -13.37 10.31 26.58
CA TYR A 286 -12.09 9.81 27.03
C TYR A 286 -11.44 10.96 27.82
N ASN A 287 -11.82 11.09 29.11
CA ASN A 287 -11.51 12.28 29.89
C ASN A 287 -10.24 12.11 30.68
N ALA A 288 -9.26 12.96 30.44
CA ALA A 288 -8.15 13.23 31.36
C ALA A 288 -8.64 13.47 32.81
N ALA A 289 -9.79 14.16 32.98
CA ALA A 289 -10.43 14.35 34.28
C ALA A 289 -10.94 13.04 34.92
N ARG A 290 -11.47 12.09 34.15
CA ARG A 290 -11.81 10.75 34.67
C ARG A 290 -10.56 9.95 34.98
N CYS A 291 -9.53 10.04 34.18
CA CYS A 291 -8.24 9.41 34.45
C CYS A 291 -7.61 9.94 35.74
N ALA A 292 -7.65 11.25 35.98
CA ALA A 292 -7.20 11.84 37.25
C ALA A 292 -7.99 11.36 38.48
N ILE A 293 -9.31 11.17 38.36
CA ILE A 293 -10.15 10.62 39.45
C ILE A 293 -9.86 9.14 39.68
N PHE A 294 -9.52 8.35 38.67
CA PHE A 294 -9.24 6.92 38.79
C PHE A 294 -7.84 6.59 39.31
N THR A 295 -6.85 7.48 39.11
CA THR A 295 -5.53 7.36 39.77
C THR A 295 -5.61 7.49 41.28
N VAL A 296 -6.65 8.13 41.81
CA VAL A 296 -6.90 8.29 43.26
C VAL A 296 -7.67 7.09 43.85
N LYS A 297 -8.55 6.43 43.10
CA LYS A 297 -9.24 5.20 43.53
C LYS A 297 -8.66 3.99 42.79
N LYS A 298 -7.72 3.30 43.39
CA LYS A 298 -7.08 2.05 42.95
C LYS A 298 -8.08 0.91 42.66
N THR A 299 -8.88 1.02 41.59
CA THR A 299 -9.67 -0.10 41.09
C THR A 299 -8.98 -0.64 39.82
N PRO A 300 -8.42 -1.87 39.87
CA PRO A 300 -7.58 -2.43 38.80
C PRO A 300 -8.26 -2.51 37.43
N SER A 301 -9.58 -2.57 37.40
CA SER A 301 -10.37 -2.74 36.18
C SER A 301 -10.54 -1.46 35.34
N MET A 302 -10.20 -0.28 35.84
CA MET A 302 -10.42 1.00 35.18
C MET A 302 -9.15 1.81 34.84
N GLN A 303 -7.99 1.44 35.39
CA GLN A 303 -6.68 2.01 35.02
C GLN A 303 -6.28 1.70 33.56
N ALA A 304 -6.91 0.69 32.97
CA ALA A 304 -6.65 0.28 31.60
C ALA A 304 -7.06 1.31 30.52
N TYR A 305 -7.84 2.34 30.88
CA TYR A 305 -8.41 3.30 29.94
C TYR A 305 -7.66 4.65 29.86
N CYS A 306 -6.68 4.83 30.71
CA CYS A 306 -5.94 6.08 30.84
C CYS A 306 -4.57 5.99 30.14
N HIS A 307 -4.54 6.25 28.86
CA HIS A 307 -3.31 6.53 28.12
C HIS A 307 -3.10 8.05 28.05
N PRO A 308 -1.87 8.59 28.17
CA PRO A 308 -1.59 9.97 27.82
C PRO A 308 -2.10 10.20 26.40
N ASP A 309 -3.01 11.13 26.25
CA ASP A 309 -3.77 11.38 25.04
C ASP A 309 -2.84 11.74 23.90
N ILE A 310 -2.69 10.86 22.93
CA ILE A 310 -2.19 11.26 21.62
C ILE A 310 -3.26 12.20 21.07
N THR A 311 -2.92 13.47 20.95
CA THR A 311 -3.83 14.48 20.45
C THR A 311 -4.15 14.20 18.97
N ALA A 312 -5.33 14.63 18.51
CA ALA A 312 -5.69 14.48 17.09
C ALA A 312 -4.62 15.10 16.16
N SER A 313 -4.01 16.22 16.58
CA SER A 313 -2.92 16.87 15.84
C SER A 313 -1.67 16.00 15.71
N GLU A 314 -1.28 15.30 16.77
CA GLU A 314 -0.14 14.37 16.72
C GLU A 314 -0.39 13.18 15.81
N LEU A 315 -1.62 12.63 15.80
CA LEU A 315 -2.01 11.58 14.86
C LEU A 315 -1.96 12.05 13.40
N TRP A 316 -2.42 13.26 13.11
CA TRP A 316 -2.34 13.83 11.76
C TRP A 316 -0.89 14.08 11.34
N LEU A 317 -0.07 14.65 12.22
CA LEU A 317 1.36 14.85 11.96
C LEU A 317 2.08 13.52 11.72
N ALA A 318 1.81 12.50 12.53
CA ALA A 318 2.36 11.16 12.33
C ALA A 318 1.88 10.55 11.01
N GLY A 319 0.60 10.69 10.66
CA GLY A 319 0.05 10.20 9.40
C GLY A 319 0.70 10.83 8.17
N VAL A 320 0.86 12.15 8.17
CA VAL A 320 1.58 12.89 7.12
C VAL A 320 3.05 12.49 7.09
N GLY A 321 3.70 12.45 8.26
CA GLY A 321 5.11 12.06 8.38
C GLY A 321 5.37 10.69 7.78
N TRP A 322 4.59 9.68 8.15
CA TRP A 322 4.70 8.32 7.60
C TRP A 322 4.43 8.28 6.10
N ALA A 323 3.41 8.97 5.61
CA ALA A 323 3.09 9.02 4.19
C ALA A 323 4.26 9.58 3.37
N VAL A 324 4.83 10.71 3.81
CA VAL A 324 5.95 11.37 3.11
C VAL A 324 7.23 10.53 3.21
N VAL A 325 7.61 10.08 4.40
CA VAL A 325 8.87 9.33 4.61
C VAL A 325 8.86 8.03 3.79
N ILE A 326 7.79 7.25 3.86
CA ILE A 326 7.72 5.96 3.15
C ILE A 326 7.56 6.16 1.63
N LEU A 327 6.84 7.20 1.19
CA LEU A 327 6.78 7.53 -0.24
C LEU A 327 8.16 7.90 -0.79
N VAL A 328 8.87 8.81 -0.12
CA VAL A 328 10.20 9.23 -0.55
C VAL A 328 11.18 8.06 -0.53
N ALA A 329 11.20 7.30 0.57
CA ALA A 329 12.07 6.12 0.69
C ALA A 329 11.75 5.09 -0.39
N GLY A 330 10.47 4.78 -0.63
CA GLY A 330 10.02 3.82 -1.64
C GLY A 330 10.39 4.26 -3.05
N VAL A 331 10.13 5.51 -3.40
CA VAL A 331 10.48 6.08 -4.72
C VAL A 331 11.99 6.05 -4.95
N LEU A 332 12.79 6.55 -4.00
CA LEU A 332 14.25 6.58 -4.13
C LEU A 332 14.84 5.18 -4.21
N TYR A 333 14.37 4.28 -3.35
CA TYR A 333 14.84 2.90 -3.31
C TYR A 333 14.47 2.17 -4.60
N PHE A 334 13.24 2.29 -5.09
CA PHE A 334 12.80 1.68 -6.35
C PHE A 334 13.55 2.24 -7.56
N TRP A 335 13.65 3.57 -7.67
CA TRP A 335 14.35 4.24 -8.78
C TRP A 335 15.81 3.82 -8.90
N GLN A 336 16.50 3.57 -7.77
CA GLN A 336 17.89 3.10 -7.80
C GLN A 336 18.07 1.77 -8.53
N ALA A 337 17.06 0.92 -8.58
CA ALA A 337 17.11 -0.40 -9.21
C ALA A 337 16.38 -0.46 -10.57
N GLU A 338 15.88 0.67 -11.08
CA GLU A 338 15.11 0.73 -12.33
C GLU A 338 15.78 0.01 -13.50
N THR A 339 17.09 0.12 -13.62
CA THR A 339 17.88 -0.53 -14.69
C THR A 339 18.03 -2.04 -14.55
N ARG A 340 17.77 -2.60 -13.37
CA ARG A 340 17.91 -4.04 -13.08
C ARG A 340 16.65 -4.84 -13.40
N TYR A 341 15.48 -4.19 -13.37
CA TYR A 341 14.21 -4.87 -13.63
C TYR A 341 14.12 -5.27 -15.12
N GLY A 342 13.86 -6.55 -15.41
CA GLY A 342 13.72 -7.05 -16.78
C GLY A 342 15.02 -7.52 -17.45
N ARG A 343 16.17 -7.47 -16.75
CA ARG A 343 17.43 -8.09 -17.16
C ARG A 343 17.56 -9.42 -16.43
N GLY A 344 16.88 -10.40 -16.80
CA GLY A 344 16.97 -11.75 -16.26
C GLY A 344 16.50 -12.74 -17.31
#